data_bc30b7f174e548c5745b9a5f856eb879
#
_entry.id   bc30b7f174e548c5745b9a5f856eb879
#
_cell.length_a   1.000
_cell.length_b   1.000
_cell.length_c   1.000
_cell.angle_alpha   90.00
_cell.angle_beta   90.00
_cell.angle_gamma   90.00
#
_symmetry.space_group_name_H-M   'P 1'
#
loop_
_entity.id
_entity.type
_entity.pdbx_description
1 polymer ?
#
loop_
_entity_poly.entity_id
_entity_poly.type
_entity_poly.pdbx_seq_one_letter_code
_entity_poly.pdbx_strand_id
1 'polypeptide(L)'
;HMNIYNCNISTGDDNVVCDDNAQYIHVWNCDFGTGHGASIGSFTKNIKHIWFDNINMNGTTAGIRMKTGINSNGTLRGGGEEDWKFTNFTMTKVKNPFSIDCFYDKNYNSDPAVDKANARALDSTTPTYTDILLQNVKTTDVCEGNAIFLIGRPESHIKNVTLDNVQISAKKGIDIRFVDNLVFKNNSKI
;
A
#
# COMPACT_ATOMS: atom_id res chain seq x y z
N HIS A 1 3.70 -14.55 14.11
CA HIS A 1 3.05 -13.52 14.92
C HIS A 1 4.11 -12.53 15.42
N MET A 2 3.90 -11.23 15.18
CA MET A 2 4.77 -10.16 15.68
C MET A 2 3.92 -8.97 16.10
N ASN A 3 4.32 -8.32 17.17
CA ASN A 3 3.71 -7.09 17.67
C ASN A 3 4.76 -5.97 17.75
N ILE A 4 4.46 -4.82 17.17
CA ILE A 4 5.28 -3.60 17.24
C ILE A 4 4.37 -2.48 17.75
N TYR A 5 4.70 -1.87 18.89
CA TYR A 5 3.81 -0.87 19.49
C TYR A 5 4.52 0.16 20.34
N ASN A 6 3.88 1.32 20.49
CA ASN A 6 4.38 2.45 21.27
C ASN A 6 5.79 2.89 20.85
N CYS A 7 6.05 2.91 19.54
CA CYS A 7 7.36 3.23 18.97
C CYS A 7 7.34 4.57 18.24
N ASN A 8 8.44 5.31 18.36
CA ASN A 8 8.76 6.44 17.48
C ASN A 8 9.81 5.98 16.47
N ILE A 9 9.47 5.97 15.18
CA ILE A 9 10.32 5.41 14.13
C ILE A 9 10.59 6.46 13.05
N SER A 10 11.86 6.84 12.87
CA SER A 10 12.32 7.69 11.78
C SER A 10 13.48 7.02 11.07
N THR A 11 13.41 6.92 9.75
CA THR A 11 14.36 6.15 8.95
C THR A 11 14.71 6.90 7.66
N GLY A 12 15.65 6.36 6.90
CA GLY A 12 15.93 6.78 5.52
C GLY A 12 15.18 5.95 4.48
N ASP A 13 14.47 4.89 4.91
CA ASP A 13 13.69 3.97 4.07
C ASP A 13 12.34 3.67 4.74
N ASP A 14 11.73 2.51 4.55
CA ASP A 14 10.45 2.14 5.14
C ASP A 14 10.50 2.22 6.69
N ASN A 15 9.48 2.84 7.33
CA ASN A 15 9.42 2.89 8.79
C ASN A 15 9.15 1.50 9.39
N VAL A 16 8.18 0.80 8.84
CA VAL A 16 7.95 -0.63 9.07
C VAL A 16 7.62 -1.28 7.75
N VAL A 17 8.30 -2.36 7.41
CA VAL A 17 8.03 -3.14 6.20
C VAL A 17 7.69 -4.59 6.54
N CYS A 18 6.62 -5.11 5.90
CA CYS A 18 6.30 -6.53 5.88
C CYS A 18 6.73 -7.09 4.54
N ASP A 19 7.56 -8.11 4.56
CA ASP A 19 8.12 -8.75 3.36
C ASP A 19 7.80 -10.25 3.38
N ASP A 20 8.28 -11.02 2.40
CA ASP A 20 7.93 -12.45 2.18
C ASP A 20 7.63 -13.26 3.45
N ASN A 21 6.50 -13.95 3.43
CA ASN A 21 6.01 -14.78 4.52
C ASN A 21 5.67 -14.06 5.84
N ALA A 22 5.60 -12.72 5.84
CA ALA A 22 5.13 -11.97 6.99
C ALA A 22 3.65 -12.27 7.24
N GLN A 23 3.32 -12.81 8.40
CA GLN A 23 1.95 -13.18 8.75
C GLN A 23 1.64 -12.84 10.21
N TYR A 24 0.38 -12.43 10.44
CA TYR A 24 -0.11 -12.08 11.77
C TYR A 24 0.75 -11.00 12.43
N ILE A 25 0.96 -9.91 11.70
CA ILE A 25 1.72 -8.75 12.17
C ILE A 25 0.74 -7.67 12.61
N HIS A 26 0.92 -7.17 13.83
CA HIS A 26 0.16 -6.04 14.35
C HIS A 26 1.13 -4.92 14.76
N VAL A 27 0.94 -3.75 14.17
CA VAL A 27 1.72 -2.52 14.46
C VAL A 27 0.74 -1.48 14.97
N TRP A 28 0.93 -0.96 16.20
CA TRP A 28 -0.04 0.01 16.74
C TRP A 28 0.56 1.04 17.69
N ASN A 29 -0.15 2.17 17.82
CA ASN A 29 0.26 3.28 18.67
C ASN A 29 1.69 3.74 18.34
N CYS A 30 2.01 3.92 17.07
CA CYS A 30 3.35 4.33 16.64
C CYS A 30 3.31 5.70 15.95
N ASP A 31 4.39 6.45 16.15
CA ASP A 31 4.67 7.68 15.43
C ASP A 31 5.75 7.43 14.38
N PHE A 32 5.44 7.65 13.11
CA PHE A 32 6.38 7.56 12.01
C PHE A 32 6.84 8.97 11.61
N GLY A 33 8.12 9.25 11.80
CA GLY A 33 8.77 10.46 11.33
C GLY A 33 9.18 10.36 9.86
N THR A 34 10.39 10.81 9.52
CA THR A 34 10.91 10.62 8.15
C THR A 34 10.97 9.13 7.79
N GLY A 35 10.79 8.82 6.50
CA GLY A 35 10.81 7.45 5.98
C GLY A 35 9.80 7.24 4.85
N HIS A 36 9.48 5.98 4.55
CA HIS A 36 8.55 5.60 3.48
C HIS A 36 7.21 5.05 4.01
N GLY A 37 6.92 5.22 5.30
CA GLY A 37 5.63 4.88 5.91
C GLY A 37 5.43 3.40 6.24
N ALA A 38 4.16 3.00 6.27
CA ALA A 38 3.74 1.60 6.47
C ALA A 38 3.82 0.86 5.15
N SER A 39 4.79 -0.04 5.02
CA SER A 39 5.14 -0.68 3.74
C SER A 39 4.87 -2.18 3.72
N ILE A 40 4.45 -2.66 2.55
CA ILE A 40 4.34 -4.08 2.19
C ILE A 40 5.21 -4.32 0.96
N GLY A 41 6.17 -5.22 1.06
CA GLY A 41 7.03 -5.61 -0.07
C GLY A 41 8.29 -4.74 -0.23
N SER A 42 9.08 -5.00 -1.24
CA SER A 42 8.69 -5.45 -2.63
C SER A 42 8.69 -6.98 -2.88
N PHE A 43 9.01 -7.80 -1.93
CA PHE A 43 8.82 -9.24 -2.01
C PHE A 43 7.57 -9.58 -1.20
N THR A 44 6.51 -10.09 -1.85
CA THR A 44 5.19 -10.12 -1.24
C THR A 44 4.57 -11.50 -1.17
N LYS A 45 5.37 -12.54 -1.39
CA LYS A 45 4.87 -13.91 -1.34
C LYS A 45 4.30 -14.25 0.05
N ASN A 46 3.04 -14.68 0.06
CA ASN A 46 2.39 -15.22 1.25
C ASN A 46 2.36 -14.25 2.46
N ILE A 47 2.07 -12.96 2.19
CA ILE A 47 1.89 -11.93 3.23
C ILE A 47 0.41 -11.86 3.58
N LYS A 48 0.05 -12.12 4.85
CA LYS A 48 -1.34 -12.25 5.29
C LYS A 48 -1.55 -11.69 6.68
N HIS A 49 -2.79 -11.24 6.94
CA HIS A 49 -3.23 -10.84 8.28
C HIS A 49 -2.32 -9.74 8.86
N ILE A 50 -2.16 -8.66 8.11
CA ILE A 50 -1.37 -7.50 8.52
C ILE A 50 -2.30 -6.41 9.00
N TRP A 51 -2.04 -5.88 10.18
CA TRP A 51 -2.82 -4.80 10.75
C TRP A 51 -1.91 -3.69 11.28
N PHE A 52 -2.06 -2.49 10.72
CA PHE A 52 -1.52 -1.26 11.26
C PHE A 52 -2.66 -0.46 11.88
N ASP A 53 -2.54 -0.05 13.13
CA ASP A 53 -3.58 0.66 13.86
C ASP A 53 -3.04 1.84 14.67
N ASN A 54 -3.76 2.96 14.65
CA ASN A 54 -3.39 4.18 15.39
C ASN A 54 -1.95 4.61 15.10
N ILE A 55 -1.72 5.00 13.84
CA ILE A 55 -0.42 5.45 13.35
C ILE A 55 -0.47 6.95 13.04
N ASN A 56 0.41 7.72 13.67
CA ASN A 56 0.64 9.11 13.32
C ASN A 56 1.87 9.22 12.40
N MET A 57 1.72 9.91 11.28
CA MET A 57 2.81 10.14 10.34
C MET A 57 3.12 11.61 10.22
N ASN A 58 4.41 11.97 10.23
CA ASN A 58 4.84 13.35 10.01
C ASN A 58 6.11 13.39 9.16
N GLY A 59 5.93 13.73 7.87
CA GLY A 59 7.05 13.91 6.93
C GLY A 59 7.51 12.64 6.22
N THR A 60 6.69 11.59 6.19
CA THR A 60 6.99 10.40 5.40
C THR A 60 6.75 10.66 3.90
N THR A 61 7.51 10.01 3.03
CA THR A 61 7.30 10.11 1.57
C THR A 61 6.09 9.32 1.11
N ALA A 62 5.67 8.30 1.86
CA ALA A 62 4.44 7.56 1.64
C ALA A 62 3.71 7.34 2.97
N GLY A 63 2.42 7.17 2.91
CA GLY A 63 1.59 6.76 4.04
C GLY A 63 1.50 5.24 4.09
N ILE A 64 0.51 4.69 3.39
CA ILE A 64 0.32 3.26 3.20
C ILE A 64 0.86 2.91 1.82
N ARG A 65 1.87 2.07 1.76
CA ARG A 65 2.60 1.75 0.54
C ARG A 65 2.74 0.25 0.36
N MET A 66 2.13 -0.28 -0.67
CA MET A 66 2.24 -1.68 -1.06
C MET A 66 2.90 -1.77 -2.43
N LYS A 67 3.88 -2.63 -2.59
CA LYS A 67 4.68 -2.68 -3.80
C LYS A 67 5.14 -4.10 -4.10
N THR A 68 5.03 -4.51 -5.36
CA THR A 68 5.63 -5.74 -5.85
C THR A 68 6.10 -5.57 -7.30
N GLY A 69 7.00 -6.38 -7.75
CA GLY A 69 7.60 -6.21 -9.06
C GLY A 69 8.07 -7.53 -9.68
N ILE A 70 9.10 -7.45 -10.49
CA ILE A 70 9.67 -8.55 -11.26
C ILE A 70 11.12 -8.77 -10.84
N ASN A 71 11.50 -10.02 -10.63
CA ASN A 71 12.88 -10.43 -10.42
C ASN A 71 13.71 -10.33 -11.71
N SER A 72 15.03 -10.34 -11.59
CA SER A 72 15.94 -10.31 -12.74
C SER A 72 15.77 -11.49 -13.70
N ASN A 73 15.25 -12.62 -13.22
CA ASN A 73 14.90 -13.81 -14.03
C ASN A 73 13.50 -13.74 -14.66
N GLY A 74 12.77 -12.63 -14.49
CA GLY A 74 11.44 -12.43 -15.05
C GLY A 74 10.28 -13.03 -14.25
N THR A 75 10.50 -13.66 -13.10
CA THR A 75 9.42 -14.12 -12.20
C THR A 75 8.83 -12.95 -11.42
N LEU A 76 7.55 -13.02 -11.10
CA LEU A 76 6.91 -12.04 -10.22
C LEU A 76 7.32 -12.28 -8.75
N ARG A 77 7.10 -11.28 -7.89
CA ARG A 77 7.51 -11.30 -6.48
C ARG A 77 6.33 -11.44 -5.52
N GLY A 78 5.26 -12.06 -5.95
CA GLY A 78 4.02 -12.15 -5.19
C GLY A 78 3.54 -13.58 -4.97
N GLY A 79 2.25 -13.69 -4.66
CA GLY A 79 1.48 -14.93 -4.52
C GLY A 79 0.95 -15.16 -3.11
N GLY A 80 -0.38 -15.14 -2.98
CA GLY A 80 -1.07 -15.45 -1.72
C GLY A 80 -1.13 -14.29 -0.72
N GLU A 81 -1.26 -13.07 -1.20
CA GLU A 81 -1.42 -11.86 -0.38
C GLU A 81 -2.89 -11.59 -0.08
N GLU A 82 -3.25 -11.45 1.20
CA GLU A 82 -4.64 -11.20 1.63
C GLU A 82 -4.75 -10.59 3.03
N ASP A 83 -5.91 -10.00 3.33
CA ASP A 83 -6.35 -9.51 4.64
C ASP A 83 -5.41 -8.49 5.26
N TRP A 84 -5.48 -7.26 4.74
CA TRP A 84 -4.68 -6.15 5.24
C TRP A 84 -5.56 -5.01 5.74
N LYS A 85 -5.27 -4.55 6.97
CA LYS A 85 -6.02 -3.50 7.66
C LYS A 85 -5.12 -2.35 8.04
N PHE A 86 -5.55 -1.16 7.68
CA PHE A 86 -4.91 0.11 8.03
C PHE A 86 -5.97 1.00 8.68
N THR A 87 -5.90 1.15 9.99
CA THR A 87 -6.96 1.81 10.77
C THR A 87 -6.41 2.96 11.59
N ASN A 88 -7.19 4.04 11.71
CA ASN A 88 -6.88 5.17 12.59
C ASN A 88 -5.54 5.87 12.24
N PHE A 89 -5.37 6.25 10.98
CA PHE A 89 -4.16 6.98 10.54
C PHE A 89 -4.39 8.49 10.52
N THR A 90 -3.40 9.22 11.05
CA THR A 90 -3.27 10.66 10.85
C THR A 90 -1.97 10.94 10.09
N MET A 91 -2.07 11.59 8.93
CA MET A 91 -0.95 11.83 8.03
C MET A 91 -0.71 13.33 7.89
N THR A 92 0.44 13.82 8.37
CA THR A 92 0.90 15.21 8.27
C THR A 92 2.14 15.24 7.38
N LYS A 93 2.17 16.13 6.37
CA LYS A 93 3.30 16.27 5.42
C LYS A 93 3.68 14.94 4.76
N VAL A 94 2.69 14.11 4.47
CA VAL A 94 2.88 12.86 3.72
C VAL A 94 2.76 13.15 2.24
N LYS A 95 3.70 12.66 1.42
CA LYS A 95 3.71 12.97 -0.01
C LYS A 95 2.68 12.14 -0.79
N ASN A 96 2.64 10.82 -0.60
CA ASN A 96 1.75 9.87 -1.28
C ASN A 96 0.98 9.07 -0.23
N PRO A 97 -0.25 9.44 0.10
CA PRO A 97 -0.95 8.85 1.25
C PRO A 97 -1.33 7.38 1.10
N PHE A 98 -1.76 6.96 -0.10
CA PHE A 98 -2.12 5.56 -0.34
C PHE A 98 -1.69 5.09 -1.72
N SER A 99 -0.90 4.03 -1.77
CA SER A 99 -0.43 3.44 -3.02
C SER A 99 -0.31 1.92 -2.98
N ILE A 100 -0.71 1.28 -4.09
CA ILE A 100 -0.42 -0.11 -4.43
C ILE A 100 0.17 -0.13 -5.83
N ASP A 101 1.38 -0.65 -6.00
CA ASP A 101 2.08 -0.72 -7.28
C ASP A 101 2.58 -2.14 -7.55
N CYS A 102 1.89 -2.85 -8.46
CA CYS A 102 2.28 -4.20 -8.89
C CYS A 102 3.27 -4.21 -10.07
N PHE A 103 3.77 -3.04 -10.48
CA PHE A 103 4.83 -2.88 -11.49
C PHE A 103 6.09 -2.21 -10.91
N TYR A 104 6.22 -2.26 -9.59
CA TYR A 104 7.36 -1.71 -8.90
C TYR A 104 8.62 -2.47 -9.28
N ASP A 105 9.47 -1.83 -10.09
CA ASP A 105 10.74 -2.38 -10.55
C ASP A 105 11.93 -1.51 -10.11
N LYS A 106 13.11 -1.87 -10.54
CA LYS A 106 14.34 -1.14 -10.21
C LYS A 106 14.34 0.32 -10.65
N ASN A 107 13.45 0.72 -11.53
CA ASN A 107 13.35 2.09 -12.05
C ASN A 107 12.29 2.90 -11.33
N TYR A 108 11.51 2.31 -10.43
CA TYR A 108 10.44 2.95 -9.66
C TYR A 108 9.41 3.70 -10.52
N ASN A 109 9.27 3.31 -11.75
CA ASN A 109 8.38 3.95 -12.70
C ASN A 109 7.11 3.11 -12.85
N SER A 110 6.00 3.69 -12.41
CA SER A 110 4.70 3.34 -12.96
C SER A 110 4.67 3.87 -14.39
N ASP A 111 5.23 3.09 -15.30
CA ASP A 111 5.46 3.45 -16.69
C ASP A 111 4.10 3.55 -17.43
N PRO A 112 3.94 4.46 -18.42
CA PRO A 112 2.91 4.37 -19.45
C PRO A 112 2.80 3.00 -20.12
N ALA A 113 3.83 2.18 -20.04
CA ALA A 113 3.81 0.76 -20.45
C ALA A 113 2.80 -0.09 -19.66
N VAL A 114 2.40 0.30 -18.46
CA VAL A 114 1.37 -0.39 -17.67
C VAL A 114 0.07 -0.54 -18.46
N ASP A 115 -0.37 0.49 -19.15
CA ASP A 115 -1.60 0.48 -19.92
C ASP A 115 -1.52 -0.45 -21.16
N LYS A 116 -0.32 -0.80 -21.56
CA LYS A 116 -0.02 -1.68 -22.69
C LYS A 116 0.50 -3.04 -22.25
N ALA A 117 0.53 -3.30 -20.94
CA ALA A 117 1.00 -4.57 -20.41
C ALA A 117 0.10 -5.71 -20.88
N ASN A 118 0.69 -6.74 -21.44
CA ASN A 118 -0.02 -7.96 -21.78
C ASN A 118 -0.19 -8.81 -20.51
N ALA A 119 -1.37 -9.44 -20.39
CA ALA A 119 -1.61 -10.41 -19.33
C ALA A 119 -0.62 -11.59 -19.45
N ARG A 120 -0.11 -12.02 -18.32
CA ARG A 120 0.76 -13.20 -18.20
C ARG A 120 -0.08 -14.40 -17.78
N ALA A 121 0.44 -15.59 -17.99
CA ALA A 121 -0.14 -16.78 -17.34
C ALA A 121 -0.02 -16.67 -15.81
N LEU A 122 -1.09 -17.03 -15.11
CA LEU A 122 -1.08 -17.07 -13.65
C LEU A 122 -0.19 -18.22 -13.17
N ASP A 123 0.62 -17.93 -12.15
CA ASP A 123 1.44 -18.92 -11.46
C ASP A 123 1.55 -18.59 -9.96
N SER A 124 2.31 -19.39 -9.22
CA SER A 124 2.48 -19.22 -7.77
C SER A 124 3.24 -17.95 -7.34
N THR A 125 3.75 -17.19 -8.30
CA THR A 125 4.45 -15.92 -8.06
C THR A 125 3.61 -14.70 -8.44
N THR A 126 2.41 -14.92 -8.99
CA THR A 126 1.51 -13.85 -9.40
C THR A 126 0.93 -13.14 -8.15
N PRO A 127 1.08 -11.82 -8.00
CA PRO A 127 0.49 -11.09 -6.87
C PRO A 127 -1.04 -11.21 -6.85
N THR A 128 -1.61 -11.35 -5.66
CA THR A 128 -3.06 -11.53 -5.44
C THR A 128 -3.59 -10.57 -4.39
N TYR A 129 -3.31 -9.29 -4.51
CA TYR A 129 -3.75 -8.28 -3.54
C TYR A 129 -5.27 -8.25 -3.40
N THR A 130 -5.77 -8.73 -2.25
CA THR A 130 -7.20 -8.78 -1.95
C THR A 130 -7.50 -8.45 -0.50
N ASP A 131 -8.75 -8.01 -0.25
CA ASP A 131 -9.31 -7.75 1.07
C ASP A 131 -8.52 -6.71 1.88
N ILE A 132 -8.45 -5.51 1.33
CA ILE A 132 -7.71 -4.37 1.86
C ILE A 132 -8.69 -3.36 2.48
N LEU A 133 -8.54 -3.08 3.76
CA LEU A 133 -9.34 -2.09 4.49
C LEU A 133 -8.50 -0.90 4.91
N LEU A 134 -8.90 0.31 4.49
CA LEU A 134 -8.51 1.56 5.10
C LEU A 134 -9.70 2.12 5.88
N GLN A 135 -9.55 2.35 7.19
CA GLN A 135 -10.61 2.89 8.03
C GLN A 135 -10.11 4.02 8.92
N ASN A 136 -10.87 5.12 8.98
CA ASN A 136 -10.51 6.30 9.76
C ASN A 136 -9.12 6.83 9.39
N VAL A 137 -8.85 7.03 8.11
CA VAL A 137 -7.58 7.57 7.60
C VAL A 137 -7.78 9.02 7.19
N LYS A 138 -6.92 9.92 7.63
CA LYS A 138 -6.99 11.33 7.24
C LYS A 138 -5.62 11.94 6.98
N THR A 139 -5.57 12.87 6.02
CA THR A 139 -4.46 13.83 5.87
C THR A 139 -4.82 15.13 6.56
N THR A 140 -3.84 15.79 7.18
CA THR A 140 -4.05 17.11 7.85
C THR A 140 -3.72 18.27 6.94
N ASP A 141 -3.06 18.02 5.82
CA ASP A 141 -2.63 18.97 4.80
C ASP A 141 -2.78 18.37 3.40
N VAL A 142 -2.49 19.18 2.38
CA VAL A 142 -2.59 18.77 0.97
C VAL A 142 -1.33 18.01 0.57
N CYS A 143 -1.48 16.73 0.27
CA CYS A 143 -0.39 15.87 -0.20
C CYS A 143 0.10 16.25 -1.61
N GLU A 144 1.39 16.13 -1.87
CA GLU A 144 2.00 16.51 -3.16
C GLU A 144 1.73 15.50 -4.29
N GLY A 145 1.57 14.24 -3.96
CA GLY A 145 1.39 13.13 -4.91
C GLY A 145 -0.08 12.85 -5.24
N ASN A 146 -0.33 11.62 -5.68
CA ASN A 146 -1.68 11.12 -5.89
C ASN A 146 -2.37 10.89 -4.55
N ALA A 147 -3.65 11.20 -4.50
CA ALA A 147 -4.48 10.86 -3.34
C ALA A 147 -4.59 9.33 -3.19
N ILE A 148 -4.84 8.66 -4.31
CA ILE A 148 -4.89 7.20 -4.40
C ILE A 148 -4.16 6.77 -5.68
N PHE A 149 -3.28 5.80 -5.56
CA PHE A 149 -2.53 5.22 -6.67
C PHE A 149 -2.60 3.69 -6.56
N LEU A 150 -3.47 3.06 -7.35
CA LEU A 150 -3.69 1.62 -7.33
C LEU A 150 -3.45 1.03 -8.71
N ILE A 151 -2.33 0.37 -8.89
CA ILE A 151 -1.94 -0.24 -10.15
C ILE A 151 -1.78 -1.75 -9.96
N GLY A 152 -2.82 -2.48 -10.29
CA GLY A 152 -2.81 -3.95 -10.35
C GLY A 152 -2.13 -4.46 -11.62
N ARG A 153 -2.31 -5.74 -11.92
CA ARG A 153 -1.83 -6.37 -13.15
C ARG A 153 -3.01 -6.84 -14.02
N PRO A 154 -2.90 -6.83 -15.36
CA PRO A 154 -4.00 -7.25 -16.22
C PRO A 154 -4.41 -8.72 -16.01
N GLU A 155 -3.49 -9.57 -15.57
CA GLU A 155 -3.76 -10.97 -15.23
C GLU A 155 -4.26 -11.18 -13.81
N SER A 156 -4.02 -10.21 -12.90
CA SER A 156 -4.40 -10.29 -11.49
C SER A 156 -4.72 -8.91 -10.95
N HIS A 157 -5.99 -8.53 -11.01
CA HIS A 157 -6.46 -7.26 -10.50
C HIS A 157 -6.33 -7.21 -8.96
N ILE A 158 -6.09 -6.01 -8.43
CA ILE A 158 -6.30 -5.72 -7.00
C ILE A 158 -7.79 -5.85 -6.72
N LYS A 159 -8.18 -6.52 -5.62
CA LYS A 159 -9.60 -6.80 -5.35
C LYS A 159 -10.02 -6.35 -3.95
N ASN A 160 -11.30 -6.01 -3.83
CA ASN A 160 -11.96 -5.77 -2.54
C ASN A 160 -11.24 -4.72 -1.69
N VAL A 161 -11.02 -3.53 -2.24
CA VAL A 161 -10.46 -2.39 -1.50
C VAL A 161 -11.59 -1.58 -0.90
N THR A 162 -11.64 -1.46 0.42
CA THR A 162 -12.63 -0.65 1.14
C THR A 162 -11.97 0.56 1.78
N LEU A 163 -12.50 1.74 1.47
CA LEU A 163 -12.14 3.01 2.08
C LEU A 163 -13.34 3.45 2.94
N ASP A 164 -13.20 3.35 4.25
CA ASP A 164 -14.24 3.61 5.23
C ASP A 164 -13.87 4.82 6.11
N ASN A 165 -14.58 5.92 5.97
CA ASN A 165 -14.26 7.19 6.63
C ASN A 165 -12.81 7.63 6.32
N VAL A 166 -12.44 7.66 5.04
CA VAL A 166 -11.11 8.07 4.55
C VAL A 166 -11.20 9.47 3.99
N GLN A 167 -10.39 10.40 4.51
CA GLN A 167 -10.36 11.79 4.10
C GLN A 167 -8.95 12.18 3.66
N ILE A 168 -8.73 12.25 2.36
CA ILE A 168 -7.43 12.56 1.76
C ILE A 168 -7.56 13.81 0.90
N SER A 169 -6.67 14.77 1.13
CA SER A 169 -6.49 15.94 0.27
C SER A 169 -5.14 15.86 -0.42
N ALA A 170 -5.11 15.96 -1.74
CA ALA A 170 -3.88 15.83 -2.52
C ALA A 170 -3.92 16.69 -3.79
N LYS A 171 -2.75 17.10 -4.30
CA LYS A 171 -2.64 17.87 -5.54
C LYS A 171 -2.96 17.07 -6.79
N LYS A 172 -2.70 15.78 -6.76
CA LYS A 172 -3.04 14.86 -7.84
C LYS A 172 -4.19 13.97 -7.37
N GLY A 173 -5.12 13.69 -8.26
CA GLY A 173 -6.30 12.91 -7.94
C GLY A 173 -6.03 11.40 -7.77
N ILE A 174 -6.93 10.61 -8.33
CA ILE A 174 -6.93 9.15 -8.26
C ILE A 174 -6.37 8.57 -9.55
N ASP A 175 -5.44 7.64 -9.48
CA ASP A 175 -4.94 6.82 -10.59
C ASP A 175 -5.20 5.35 -10.26
N ILE A 176 -6.10 4.72 -11.03
CA ILE A 176 -6.57 3.35 -10.77
C ILE A 176 -6.55 2.54 -12.06
N ARG A 177 -5.83 1.42 -12.05
CA ARG A 177 -5.76 0.47 -13.16
C ARG A 177 -5.78 -0.96 -12.65
N PHE A 178 -6.53 -1.82 -13.30
CA PHE A 178 -6.64 -3.24 -12.93
C PHE A 178 -7.05 -3.43 -11.46
N VAL A 179 -8.19 -2.83 -11.09
CA VAL A 179 -8.77 -2.89 -9.75
C VAL A 179 -10.24 -3.28 -9.85
N ASP A 180 -10.64 -4.27 -9.11
CA ASP A 180 -12.02 -4.74 -9.00
C ASP A 180 -12.54 -4.45 -7.60
N ASN A 181 -13.80 -3.97 -7.51
CA ASN A 181 -14.50 -3.75 -6.24
C ASN A 181 -13.78 -2.78 -5.29
N LEU A 182 -13.58 -1.53 -5.76
CA LEU A 182 -13.18 -0.41 -4.89
C LEU A 182 -14.43 0.25 -4.30
N VAL A 183 -14.54 0.29 -3.00
CA VAL A 183 -15.73 0.76 -2.28
C VAL A 183 -15.38 1.93 -1.35
N PHE A 184 -16.15 3.02 -1.46
CA PHE A 184 -16.07 4.17 -0.55
C PHE A 184 -17.28 4.14 0.40
N LYS A 185 -17.03 4.20 1.71
CA LYS A 185 -18.06 4.17 2.77
C LYS A 185 -17.89 5.37 3.72
N ASN A 186 -18.96 5.68 4.45
CA ASN A 186 -18.98 6.55 5.63
C ASN A 186 -18.18 7.85 5.48
N ASN A 187 -18.69 8.79 4.67
CA ASN A 187 -18.07 10.12 4.47
C ASN A 187 -16.64 10.12 3.90
N SER A 188 -16.24 9.06 3.22
CA SER A 188 -14.95 9.08 2.50
C SER A 188 -14.92 10.17 1.44
N LYS A 189 -13.87 10.99 1.45
CA LYS A 189 -13.64 12.12 0.52
C LYS A 189 -12.18 12.08 0.04
N ILE A 190 -12.03 12.22 -1.27
CA ILE A 190 -10.73 12.25 -1.93
C ILE A 190 -10.63 13.54 -2.75
#